data_56ccdd590eac0059cc7f1a35db444e1a
#
_entry.id   56ccdd590eac0059cc7f1a35db444e1a
#
_cell.length_a   1.000
_cell.length_b   1.000
_cell.length_c   1.000
_cell.angle_alpha   90.00
_cell.angle_beta   90.00
_cell.angle_gamma   90.00
#
_symmetry.space_group_name_H-M   'P 1'
#
loop_
_entity.id
_entity.type
_entity.pdbx_description
1 polymer ?
#
loop_
_entity_poly.entity_id
_entity_poly.type
_entity_poly.pdbx_seq_one_letter_code
_entity_poly.pdbx_strand_id
1 'polypeptide(L)'
;KIVGSSNVLPQGAIDQMTVVTGGLPAQYGDATGGIISITTQGPSRITRGGFEISSSNLTDPYNHNLLAFNLSGPIWRKKDTDRTPILGYLITAEYNHKKDPDPSAIGVPKLKDDILSALEANPSVFIGTPTYGDYSSSYAQNAAENITADDWDITDVKQNLSDEDLRLQGKLTFAISKDIDFIIGGSMRHNIA
;
A
#
# COMPACT_ATOMS: atom_id res chain seq x y z
N LYS A 1 -3.40 2.03 -22.39
CA LYS A 1 -4.12 0.88 -21.86
C LYS A 1 -3.13 0.08 -21.01
N ILE A 2 -3.35 0.07 -19.71
CA ILE A 2 -2.54 -0.74 -18.79
C ILE A 2 -3.28 -2.07 -18.62
N VAL A 3 -2.68 -3.15 -19.08
CA VAL A 3 -3.13 -4.51 -18.79
C VAL A 3 -2.26 -4.99 -17.62
N GLY A 4 -2.82 -4.97 -16.42
CA GLY A 4 -2.10 -5.36 -15.21
C GLY A 4 -2.89 -5.02 -13.95
N SER A 5 -2.34 -5.28 -12.79
CA SER A 5 -2.98 -5.01 -11.50
C SER A 5 -3.41 -3.54 -11.39
N SER A 6 -4.70 -3.30 -11.20
CA SER A 6 -5.30 -1.95 -11.03
C SER A 6 -4.77 -1.19 -9.81
N ASN A 7 -4.03 -1.86 -8.95
CA ASN A 7 -3.48 -1.32 -7.71
C ASN A 7 -2.18 -0.52 -7.85
N VAL A 8 -1.68 -0.29 -9.06
CA VAL A 8 -0.41 0.44 -9.28
C VAL A 8 -0.61 1.95 -9.36
N LEU A 9 -1.82 2.40 -9.67
CA LEU A 9 -2.10 3.82 -9.91
C LEU A 9 -2.63 4.51 -8.65
N PRO A 10 -2.10 5.71 -8.31
CA PRO A 10 -2.72 6.58 -7.32
C PRO A 10 -4.15 6.96 -7.74
N GLN A 11 -5.06 7.10 -6.77
CA GLN A 11 -6.46 7.46 -7.06
C GLN A 11 -6.57 8.80 -7.81
N GLY A 12 -5.75 9.78 -7.44
CA GLY A 12 -5.71 11.10 -8.09
C GLY A 12 -5.26 11.07 -9.56
N ALA A 13 -4.77 9.95 -10.07
CA ALA A 13 -4.38 9.79 -11.46
C ALA A 13 -5.50 9.25 -12.36
N ILE A 14 -6.58 8.76 -11.77
CA ILE A 14 -7.68 8.11 -12.50
C ILE A 14 -8.67 9.17 -12.96
N ASP A 15 -8.98 9.17 -14.24
CA ASP A 15 -10.04 9.98 -14.85
C ASP A 15 -11.34 9.19 -14.90
N GLN A 16 -11.26 7.96 -15.42
CA GLN A 16 -12.41 7.09 -15.58
C GLN A 16 -12.03 5.64 -15.31
N MET A 17 -12.88 4.93 -14.60
CA MET A 17 -12.80 3.48 -14.44
C MET A 17 -14.11 2.85 -14.92
N THR A 18 -13.99 1.90 -15.83
CA THR A 18 -15.13 1.14 -16.37
C THR A 18 -14.93 -0.33 -16.05
N VAL A 19 -15.95 -0.94 -15.44
CA VAL A 19 -15.98 -2.36 -15.12
C VAL A 19 -17.03 -3.03 -16.02
N VAL A 20 -16.60 -4.00 -16.81
CA VAL A 20 -17.47 -4.79 -17.69
C VAL A 20 -17.45 -6.24 -17.22
N THR A 21 -18.56 -6.73 -16.67
CA THR A 21 -18.69 -8.07 -16.06
C THR A 21 -19.36 -9.10 -16.94
N GLY A 22 -19.82 -8.71 -18.14
CA GLY A 22 -20.47 -9.62 -19.09
C GLY A 22 -20.65 -8.98 -20.46
N GLY A 23 -20.98 -9.79 -21.49
CA GLY A 23 -21.15 -9.29 -22.84
C GLY A 23 -19.89 -8.67 -23.43
N LEU A 24 -18.73 -9.26 -23.15
CA LEU A 24 -17.43 -8.74 -23.56
C LEU A 24 -17.32 -8.65 -25.08
N PRO A 25 -17.01 -7.48 -25.67
CA PRO A 25 -16.75 -7.36 -27.09
C PRO A 25 -15.61 -8.27 -27.55
N ALA A 26 -15.66 -8.75 -28.80
CA ALA A 26 -14.67 -9.68 -29.37
C ALA A 26 -13.21 -9.17 -29.32
N GLN A 27 -13.01 -7.85 -29.20
CA GLN A 27 -11.69 -7.24 -29.02
C GLN A 27 -10.98 -7.66 -27.70
N TYR A 28 -11.69 -8.31 -26.78
CA TYR A 28 -11.19 -8.79 -25.49
C TYR A 28 -11.26 -10.32 -25.41
N GLY A 29 -10.90 -11.01 -26.49
CA GLY A 29 -11.10 -12.44 -26.71
C GLY A 29 -10.59 -13.40 -25.62
N ASP A 30 -9.62 -12.98 -24.80
CA ASP A 30 -9.04 -13.85 -23.76
C ASP A 30 -9.62 -13.60 -22.35
N ALA A 31 -10.59 -12.69 -22.21
CA ALA A 31 -11.16 -12.36 -20.93
C ALA A 31 -12.42 -13.20 -20.64
N THR A 32 -12.35 -14.08 -19.63
CA THR A 32 -13.43 -14.99 -19.25
C THR A 32 -14.30 -14.49 -18.10
N GLY A 33 -13.78 -13.58 -17.25
CA GLY A 33 -14.46 -13.14 -16.01
C GLY A 33 -14.95 -11.70 -16.03
N GLY A 34 -14.31 -10.82 -16.79
CA GLY A 34 -14.61 -9.39 -16.83
C GLY A 34 -13.39 -8.56 -17.17
N ILE A 35 -13.61 -7.26 -17.40
CA ILE A 35 -12.55 -6.29 -17.73
C ILE A 35 -12.72 -5.05 -16.87
N ILE A 36 -11.60 -4.58 -16.32
CA ILE A 36 -11.47 -3.26 -15.71
C ILE A 36 -10.64 -2.40 -16.67
N SER A 37 -11.26 -1.37 -17.22
CA SER A 37 -10.59 -0.37 -18.07
C SER A 37 -10.39 0.90 -17.28
N ILE A 38 -9.13 1.33 -17.15
CA ILE A 38 -8.77 2.56 -16.45
C ILE A 38 -8.18 3.56 -17.43
N THR A 39 -8.75 4.75 -17.46
CA THR A 39 -8.23 5.90 -18.19
C THR A 39 -7.59 6.85 -17.19
N THR A 40 -6.33 7.19 -17.39
CA THR A 40 -5.63 8.16 -16.55
C THR A 40 -5.87 9.57 -17.04
N GLN A 41 -5.91 10.53 -16.12
CA GLN A 41 -6.06 11.95 -16.42
C GLN A 41 -5.02 12.44 -17.43
N GLY A 42 -5.44 13.30 -18.31
CA GLY A 42 -4.56 14.09 -19.18
C GLY A 42 -4.03 15.34 -18.48
N PRO A 43 -3.07 16.05 -19.11
CA PRO A 43 -2.61 17.33 -18.59
C PRO A 43 -3.73 18.34 -18.63
N SER A 44 -3.90 19.08 -17.54
CA SER A 44 -4.90 20.15 -17.46
C SER A 44 -4.49 21.35 -18.32
N ARG A 45 -5.47 22.07 -18.90
CA ARG A 45 -5.24 23.33 -19.61
C ARG A 45 -4.75 24.46 -18.68
N ILE A 46 -5.01 24.36 -17.40
CA ILE A 46 -4.54 25.27 -16.34
C ILE A 46 -3.84 24.43 -15.28
N THR A 47 -2.91 25.03 -14.56
CA THR A 47 -2.28 24.35 -13.42
C THR A 47 -3.33 24.08 -12.35
N ARG A 48 -3.50 22.81 -11.99
CA ARG A 48 -4.40 22.33 -10.95
C ARG A 48 -3.62 21.40 -10.04
N GLY A 49 -3.89 21.48 -8.75
CA GLY A 49 -3.33 20.57 -7.77
C GLY A 49 -4.34 20.29 -6.68
N GLY A 50 -4.16 19.14 -6.05
CA GLY A 50 -4.91 18.71 -4.88
C GLY A 50 -3.99 18.05 -3.88
N PHE A 51 -4.36 18.14 -2.62
CA PHE A 51 -3.70 17.54 -1.51
C PHE A 51 -4.75 16.97 -0.57
N GLU A 52 -4.59 15.73 -0.15
CA GLU A 52 -5.51 15.03 0.75
C GLU A 52 -4.72 14.41 1.88
N ILE A 53 -5.20 14.61 3.10
CA ILE A 53 -4.75 13.91 4.29
C ILE A 53 -5.97 13.27 4.94
N SER A 54 -5.89 11.99 5.20
CA SER A 54 -6.86 11.25 5.98
C SER A 54 -6.13 10.47 7.06
N SER A 55 -6.68 10.45 8.27
CA SER A 55 -6.10 9.73 9.41
C SER A 55 -7.20 9.20 10.31
N SER A 56 -7.10 7.94 10.70
CA SER A 56 -8.00 7.31 11.65
C SER A 56 -7.49 7.33 13.10
N ASN A 57 -6.32 7.90 13.36
CA ASN A 57 -5.65 7.86 14.67
C ASN A 57 -6.49 8.38 15.84
N LEU A 58 -7.49 9.23 15.56
CA LEU A 58 -8.41 9.78 16.57
C LEU A 58 -9.64 8.92 16.78
N THR A 59 -9.93 7.99 15.89
CA THR A 59 -11.18 7.21 15.87
C THR A 59 -10.96 5.74 16.18
N ASP A 60 -9.78 5.20 15.85
CA ASP A 60 -9.46 3.79 16.02
C ASP A 60 -7.97 3.56 16.25
N PRO A 61 -7.58 2.38 16.75
CA PRO A 61 -6.18 2.01 17.00
C PRO A 61 -5.44 1.49 15.75
N TYR A 62 -6.12 1.37 14.61
CA TYR A 62 -5.58 0.70 13.41
C TYR A 62 -4.66 1.58 12.58
N ASN A 63 -4.62 2.88 12.90
CA ASN A 63 -3.66 3.84 12.37
C ASN A 63 -3.65 3.90 10.84
N HIS A 64 -4.85 4.00 10.24
CA HIS A 64 -4.97 4.16 8.80
C HIS A 64 -4.70 5.62 8.42
N ASN A 65 -3.58 5.87 7.77
CA ASN A 65 -3.15 7.18 7.31
C ASN A 65 -3.00 7.19 5.80
N LEU A 66 -3.64 8.15 5.16
CA LEU A 66 -3.54 8.40 3.72
C LEU A 66 -2.98 9.81 3.51
N LEU A 67 -1.97 9.91 2.68
CA LEU A 67 -1.45 11.17 2.14
C LEU A 67 -1.48 11.09 0.62
N ALA A 68 -2.25 11.95 -0.03
CA ALA A 68 -2.32 11.98 -1.47
C ALA A 68 -2.03 13.38 -2.01
N PHE A 69 -1.33 13.42 -3.13
CA PHE A 69 -0.98 14.65 -3.83
C PHE A 69 -1.16 14.44 -5.33
N ASN A 70 -1.74 15.44 -5.99
CA ASN A 70 -1.82 15.48 -7.43
C ASN A 70 -1.50 16.88 -7.94
N LEU A 71 -0.81 16.95 -9.06
CA LEU A 71 -0.47 18.21 -9.74
C LEU A 71 -0.46 17.98 -11.23
N SER A 72 -1.22 18.81 -11.97
CA SER A 72 -1.28 18.76 -13.42
C SER A 72 -1.33 20.15 -14.02
N GLY A 73 -0.79 20.30 -15.21
CA GLY A 73 -0.83 21.59 -15.88
C GLY A 73 0.00 21.65 -17.15
N PRO A 74 0.00 22.79 -17.79
CA PRO A 74 0.83 23.05 -18.95
C PRO A 74 2.25 23.50 -18.52
N ILE A 75 3.26 22.92 -19.15
CA ILE A 75 4.64 23.43 -19.11
C ILE A 75 4.81 24.49 -20.21
N TRP A 76 4.29 24.21 -21.40
CA TRP A 76 4.38 25.10 -22.55
C TRP A 76 3.04 25.19 -23.24
N ARG A 77 2.62 26.44 -23.56
CA ARG A 77 1.34 26.75 -24.21
C ARG A 77 1.59 27.36 -25.56
N LYS A 78 0.70 27.07 -26.50
CA LYS A 78 0.62 27.81 -27.74
C LYS A 78 0.07 29.24 -27.45
N LYS A 79 0.61 30.22 -28.10
CA LYS A 79 0.23 31.64 -27.90
C LYS A 79 -1.14 31.98 -28.50
N ASP A 80 -1.82 30.99 -29.07
CA ASP A 80 -3.08 31.11 -29.77
C ASP A 80 -4.28 31.09 -28.83
N THR A 81 -5.44 31.51 -29.31
CA THR A 81 -6.68 31.78 -28.57
C THR A 81 -7.24 30.56 -27.81
N ASP A 82 -6.86 29.35 -28.18
CA ASP A 82 -7.39 28.10 -27.64
C ASP A 82 -6.69 27.59 -26.38
N ARG A 83 -5.61 28.24 -25.95
CA ARG A 83 -4.82 27.86 -24.75
C ARG A 83 -4.49 26.34 -24.64
N THR A 84 -4.46 25.64 -25.76
CA THR A 84 -4.12 24.21 -25.77
C THR A 84 -2.65 24.04 -25.35
N PRO A 85 -2.35 23.22 -24.35
CA PRO A 85 -0.96 22.99 -23.96
C PRO A 85 -0.23 22.26 -25.08
N ILE A 86 0.95 22.75 -25.47
CA ILE A 86 1.88 22.01 -26.34
C ILE A 86 2.56 20.90 -25.54
N LEU A 87 2.98 21.25 -24.32
CA LEU A 87 3.55 20.30 -23.37
C LEU A 87 2.85 20.43 -22.03
N GLY A 88 2.30 19.34 -21.57
CA GLY A 88 1.65 19.23 -20.28
C GLY A 88 2.21 18.13 -19.41
N TYR A 89 1.99 18.22 -18.12
CA TYR A 89 2.41 17.25 -17.13
C TYR A 89 1.28 16.82 -16.20
N LEU A 90 1.40 15.62 -15.68
CA LEU A 90 0.63 15.10 -14.55
C LEU A 90 1.62 14.41 -13.62
N ILE A 91 1.57 14.75 -12.34
CA ILE A 91 2.31 14.09 -11.27
C ILE A 91 1.31 13.74 -10.18
N THR A 92 1.32 12.49 -9.74
CA THR A 92 0.52 12.04 -8.61
C THR A 92 1.37 11.20 -7.68
N ALA A 93 1.14 11.36 -6.39
CA ALA A 93 1.77 10.59 -5.33
C ALA A 93 0.71 10.22 -4.29
N GLU A 94 0.78 9.00 -3.79
CA GLU A 94 -0.10 8.48 -2.75
C GLU A 94 0.73 7.63 -1.81
N TYR A 95 0.65 7.94 -0.53
CA TYR A 95 1.22 7.14 0.55
C TYR A 95 0.09 6.67 1.46
N ASN A 96 0.04 5.39 1.71
CA ASN A 96 -0.95 4.76 2.57
C ASN A 96 -0.23 3.91 3.62
N HIS A 97 -0.53 4.14 4.88
CA HIS A 97 -0.03 3.35 5.98
C HIS A 97 -1.20 2.80 6.80
N LYS A 98 -1.16 1.51 7.09
CA LYS A 98 -2.11 0.82 7.97
C LYS A 98 -1.33 -0.04 8.95
N LYS A 99 -1.58 0.13 10.22
CA LYS A 99 -0.97 -0.69 11.26
C LYS A 99 -1.58 -2.10 11.29
N ASP A 100 -2.88 -2.19 11.06
CA ASP A 100 -3.60 -3.46 10.89
C ASP A 100 -4.60 -3.31 9.73
N PRO A 101 -4.31 -3.92 8.56
CA PRO A 101 -5.19 -3.85 7.39
C PRO A 101 -6.43 -4.76 7.49
N ASP A 102 -6.45 -5.70 8.44
CA ASP A 102 -7.53 -6.67 8.65
C ASP A 102 -7.83 -6.82 10.14
N PRO A 103 -8.40 -5.78 10.78
CA PRO A 103 -8.64 -5.76 12.20
C PRO A 103 -9.64 -6.84 12.64
N SER A 104 -9.36 -7.47 13.78
CA SER A 104 -10.24 -8.47 14.39
C SER A 104 -11.36 -7.78 15.15
N ALA A 105 -12.59 -8.32 15.05
CA ALA A 105 -13.74 -7.86 15.85
C ALA A 105 -13.62 -8.24 17.34
N ILE A 106 -12.72 -9.16 17.66
CA ILE A 106 -12.37 -9.56 19.03
C ILE A 106 -10.88 -9.25 19.24
N GLY A 107 -10.51 -8.98 20.48
CA GLY A 107 -9.12 -8.69 20.81
C GLY A 107 -8.16 -9.81 20.37
N VAL A 108 -6.92 -9.43 20.15
CA VAL A 108 -5.83 -10.32 19.71
C VAL A 108 -4.84 -10.50 20.87
N PRO A 109 -4.45 -11.73 21.22
CA PRO A 109 -3.45 -11.94 22.26
C PRO A 109 -2.09 -11.43 21.77
N LYS A 110 -1.43 -10.65 22.61
CA LYS A 110 -0.04 -10.20 22.45
C LYS A 110 0.76 -10.61 23.68
N LEU A 111 1.92 -11.21 23.47
CA LEU A 111 2.83 -11.50 24.58
C LEU A 111 3.31 -10.18 25.20
N LYS A 112 3.37 -10.12 26.54
CA LYS A 112 3.89 -8.92 27.24
C LYS A 112 5.32 -8.62 26.82
N ASP A 113 5.67 -7.35 26.70
CA ASP A 113 6.95 -6.93 26.14
C ASP A 113 8.15 -7.34 27.00
N ASP A 114 7.99 -7.42 28.31
CA ASP A 114 8.99 -7.92 29.25
C ASP A 114 9.24 -9.42 29.08
N ILE A 115 8.18 -10.21 28.90
CA ILE A 115 8.26 -11.65 28.66
C ILE A 115 8.91 -11.93 27.31
N LEU A 116 8.49 -11.19 26.26
CA LEU A 116 9.10 -11.30 24.93
C LEU A 116 10.60 -11.01 24.98
N SER A 117 11.00 -9.92 25.62
CA SER A 117 12.41 -9.54 25.76
C SER A 117 13.23 -10.58 26.55
N ALA A 118 12.62 -11.20 27.57
CA ALA A 118 13.26 -12.26 28.33
C ALA A 118 13.48 -13.53 27.49
N LEU A 119 12.51 -13.89 26.65
CA LEU A 119 12.59 -15.03 25.73
C LEU A 119 13.63 -14.79 24.62
N GLU A 120 13.69 -13.58 24.07
CA GLU A 120 14.70 -13.22 23.05
C GLU A 120 16.11 -13.26 23.62
N ALA A 121 16.30 -12.82 24.89
CA ALA A 121 17.59 -12.87 25.57
C ALA A 121 18.01 -14.31 25.93
N ASN A 122 17.07 -15.15 26.33
CA ASN A 122 17.32 -16.51 26.79
C ASN A 122 16.27 -17.48 26.21
N PRO A 123 16.39 -17.89 24.95
CA PRO A 123 15.39 -18.72 24.29
C PRO A 123 15.34 -20.17 24.79
N SER A 124 16.33 -20.58 25.58
CA SER A 124 16.42 -21.92 26.13
C SER A 124 16.69 -21.89 27.63
N VAL A 125 15.99 -22.73 28.36
CA VAL A 125 16.23 -22.99 29.80
C VAL A 125 16.71 -24.40 29.98
N PHE A 126 17.63 -24.60 30.91
CA PHE A 126 18.05 -25.93 31.30
C PHE A 126 17.19 -26.43 32.47
N ILE A 127 16.55 -27.57 32.28
CA ILE A 127 15.76 -28.24 33.32
C ILE A 127 16.58 -29.40 33.87
N GLY A 128 16.58 -29.49 35.17
CA GLY A 128 17.39 -30.48 35.93
C GLY A 128 18.63 -29.84 36.55
N THR A 129 19.04 -30.36 37.70
CA THR A 129 20.30 -30.00 38.35
C THR A 129 21.35 -31.01 37.92
N PRO A 130 22.37 -30.59 37.15
CA PRO A 130 23.46 -31.49 36.82
C PRO A 130 24.17 -31.90 38.13
N THR A 131 24.06 -33.18 38.46
CA THR A 131 24.88 -33.76 39.53
C THR A 131 26.25 -34.07 38.94
N TYR A 132 27.32 -33.78 39.67
CA TYR A 132 28.69 -33.99 39.21
C TYR A 132 28.86 -35.45 38.70
N GLY A 133 29.08 -35.58 37.37
CA GLY A 133 29.28 -36.84 36.71
C GLY A 133 28.04 -37.48 36.06
N ASP A 134 26.83 -36.93 36.27
CA ASP A 134 25.60 -37.40 35.62
C ASP A 134 24.88 -36.25 34.93
N TYR A 135 25.10 -36.12 33.64
CA TYR A 135 24.42 -35.12 32.76
C TYR A 135 23.14 -35.69 32.13
N SER A 136 22.77 -36.93 32.44
CA SER A 136 21.63 -37.60 31.81
C SER A 136 20.27 -37.03 32.22
N SER A 137 20.20 -36.25 33.30
CA SER A 137 18.98 -35.67 33.86
C SER A 137 18.77 -34.19 33.50
N SER A 138 19.71 -33.54 32.80
CA SER A 138 19.58 -32.16 32.37
C SER A 138 19.36 -32.11 30.86
N TYR A 139 18.34 -31.39 30.43
CA TYR A 139 18.07 -31.12 29.02
C TYR A 139 17.69 -29.64 28.79
N ALA A 140 17.99 -29.15 27.60
CA ALA A 140 17.58 -27.84 27.19
C ALA A 140 16.11 -27.89 26.73
N GLN A 141 15.28 -27.00 27.27
CA GLN A 141 13.89 -26.82 26.91
C GLN A 141 13.73 -25.42 26.29
N ASN A 142 12.83 -25.26 25.34
CA ASN A 142 12.48 -23.96 24.83
C ASN A 142 11.81 -23.14 25.93
N ALA A 143 12.33 -21.97 26.23
CA ALA A 143 11.79 -21.08 27.27
C ALA A 143 10.32 -20.71 27.01
N ALA A 144 9.90 -20.67 25.74
CA ALA A 144 8.52 -20.41 25.36
C ALA A 144 7.51 -21.46 25.84
N GLU A 145 7.95 -22.67 26.19
CA GLU A 145 7.07 -23.69 26.75
C GLU A 145 6.60 -23.38 28.19
N ASN A 146 7.24 -22.40 28.84
CA ASN A 146 6.86 -21.97 30.18
C ASN A 146 5.90 -20.79 30.21
N ILE A 147 5.45 -20.31 29.03
CA ILE A 147 4.48 -19.21 28.91
C ILE A 147 3.13 -19.67 29.43
N THR A 148 2.52 -18.84 30.26
CA THR A 148 1.20 -19.05 30.87
C THR A 148 0.17 -18.06 30.30
N ALA A 149 -1.09 -18.24 30.67
CA ALA A 149 -2.16 -17.33 30.26
C ALA A 149 -1.95 -15.91 30.80
N ASP A 150 -1.27 -15.77 31.94
CA ASP A 150 -1.02 -14.46 32.57
C ASP A 150 0.07 -13.64 31.87
N ASP A 151 0.82 -14.25 30.96
CA ASP A 151 1.90 -13.60 30.19
C ASP A 151 1.40 -12.90 28.93
N TRP A 152 0.09 -12.98 28.67
CA TRP A 152 -0.54 -12.37 27.51
C TRP A 152 -1.40 -11.16 27.88
N ASP A 153 -1.31 -10.13 27.03
CA ASP A 153 -2.27 -9.01 27.01
C ASP A 153 -3.21 -9.17 25.81
N ILE A 154 -4.40 -8.59 25.92
CA ILE A 154 -5.33 -8.49 24.79
C ILE A 154 -5.21 -7.11 24.18
N THR A 155 -4.91 -7.05 22.89
CA THR A 155 -4.79 -5.82 22.12
C THR A 155 -5.80 -5.80 20.96
N ASP A 156 -6.14 -4.61 20.48
CA ASP A 156 -7.05 -4.43 19.33
C ASP A 156 -6.32 -4.56 17.97
N VAL A 157 -4.99 -4.61 17.98
CA VAL A 157 -4.15 -4.55 16.79
C VAL A 157 -3.26 -5.78 16.71
N LYS A 158 -3.29 -6.47 15.57
CA LYS A 158 -2.37 -7.57 15.28
C LYS A 158 -0.93 -7.06 15.21
N GLN A 159 0.01 -7.87 15.70
CA GLN A 159 1.43 -7.53 15.66
C GLN A 159 2.03 -7.89 14.30
N ASN A 160 3.01 -7.10 13.82
CA ASN A 160 3.80 -7.36 12.62
C ASN A 160 2.96 -7.52 11.34
N LEU A 161 1.87 -6.75 11.21
CA LEU A 161 0.96 -6.78 10.07
C LEU A 161 0.83 -5.42 9.38
N SER A 162 1.72 -4.46 9.70
CA SER A 162 1.67 -3.13 9.09
C SER A 162 1.87 -3.22 7.57
N ASP A 163 1.05 -2.48 6.85
CA ASP A 163 1.11 -2.34 5.39
C ASP A 163 1.42 -0.88 5.04
N GLU A 164 2.53 -0.67 4.33
CA GLU A 164 2.93 0.63 3.80
C GLU A 164 2.96 0.57 2.28
N ASP A 165 2.24 1.45 1.63
CA ASP A 165 2.10 1.46 0.18
C ASP A 165 2.36 2.87 -0.37
N LEU A 166 3.45 3.02 -1.11
CA LEU A 166 3.80 4.23 -1.83
C LEU A 166 3.54 4.04 -3.33
N ARG A 167 2.71 4.90 -3.90
CA ARG A 167 2.41 4.92 -5.32
C ARG A 167 2.80 6.25 -5.91
N LEU A 168 3.55 6.22 -6.99
CA LEU A 168 3.95 7.41 -7.73
C LEU A 168 3.57 7.23 -9.19
N GLN A 169 3.12 8.31 -9.83
CA GLN A 169 2.90 8.36 -11.28
C GLN A 169 3.36 9.69 -11.84
N GLY A 170 4.04 9.62 -12.96
CA GLY A 170 4.41 10.77 -13.78
C GLY A 170 3.95 10.56 -15.22
N LYS A 171 3.47 11.64 -15.87
CA LYS A 171 3.05 11.64 -17.28
C LYS A 171 3.37 12.97 -17.90
N LEU A 172 4.00 12.94 -19.06
CA LEU A 172 4.22 14.08 -19.94
C LEU A 172 3.43 13.84 -21.23
N THR A 173 2.72 14.85 -21.68
CA THR A 173 1.97 14.81 -22.93
C THR A 173 2.43 15.97 -23.80
N PHE A 174 2.89 15.63 -24.99
CA PHE A 174 3.34 16.58 -26.02
C PHE A 174 2.38 16.55 -27.22
N ALA A 175 1.62 17.61 -27.39
CA ALA A 175 0.68 17.77 -28.51
C ALA A 175 1.47 18.21 -29.76
N ILE A 176 1.69 17.29 -30.69
CA ILE A 176 2.39 17.55 -31.95
C ILE A 176 1.47 18.23 -32.95
N SER A 177 0.22 17.78 -33.03
CA SER A 177 -0.82 18.36 -33.90
C SER A 177 -2.19 18.23 -33.21
N LYS A 178 -3.27 18.64 -33.92
CA LYS A 178 -4.65 18.52 -33.41
C LYS A 178 -5.07 17.05 -33.17
N ASP A 179 -4.45 16.13 -33.91
CA ASP A 179 -4.86 14.71 -33.94
C ASP A 179 -3.72 13.79 -33.47
N ILE A 180 -2.57 14.33 -33.09
CA ILE A 180 -1.39 13.54 -32.73
C ILE A 180 -0.81 14.06 -31.41
N ASP A 181 -0.86 13.20 -30.40
CA ASP A 181 -0.23 13.41 -29.11
C ASP A 181 0.88 12.37 -28.89
N PHE A 182 2.02 12.81 -28.37
CA PHE A 182 3.07 11.95 -27.89
C PHE A 182 3.06 11.94 -26.35
N ILE A 183 2.94 10.75 -25.78
CA ILE A 183 2.79 10.56 -24.34
C ILE A 183 3.94 9.72 -23.81
N ILE A 184 4.64 10.25 -22.81
CA ILE A 184 5.63 9.52 -22.01
C ILE A 184 5.11 9.48 -20.57
N GLY A 185 5.05 8.32 -19.97
CA GLY A 185 4.63 8.19 -18.57
C GLY A 185 5.09 6.89 -17.95
N GLY A 186 5.11 6.90 -16.64
CA GLY A 186 5.43 5.73 -15.84
C GLY A 186 4.75 5.80 -14.50
N SER A 187 4.62 4.63 -13.87
CA SER A 187 4.13 4.48 -12.51
C SER A 187 5.05 3.55 -11.73
N MET A 188 5.18 3.83 -10.44
CA MET A 188 5.92 3.01 -9.50
C MET A 188 5.03 2.73 -8.27
N ARG A 189 5.08 1.51 -7.80
CA ARG A 189 4.53 1.12 -6.51
C ARG A 189 5.61 0.47 -5.67
N HIS A 190 5.72 0.89 -4.42
CA HIS A 190 6.57 0.27 -3.42
C HIS A 190 5.69 -0.10 -2.23
N ASN A 191 5.65 -1.38 -1.91
CA ASN A 191 4.88 -1.92 -0.78
C ASN A 191 5.84 -2.60 0.18
N ILE A 192 5.70 -2.30 1.46
CA ILE A 192 6.40 -2.93 2.58
C ILE A 192 5.31 -3.50 3.49
N ALA A 193 5.28 -4.81 3.61
CA ALA A 193 4.36 -5.56 4.45
C ALA A 193 5.11 -6.32 5.53
#